data_e58a919de1638a9ae05098972994429c
#
_entry.id   e58a919de1638a9ae05098972994429c
#
_cell.length_a   1.000
_cell.length_b   1.000
_cell.length_c   1.000
_cell.angle_alpha   90.00
_cell.angle_beta   90.00
_cell.angle_gamma   90.00
#
_symmetry.space_group_name_H-M   'P 1'
#
loop_
_entity.id
_entity.type
_entity.pdbx_description
1 polymer ?
#
loop_
_entity_poly.entity_id
_entity_poly.type
_entity_poly.pdbx_seq_one_letter_code
_entity_poly.pdbx_strand_id
1 'polypeptide(L)'
;EAYDAQNKKSVFSAFFGGSKTNVTAVTLSEKKLNKKLKQSVLVKGNDSYKITKPVDATITYDTNKKYGVIQKEDKGNYLNRKEFYNATKRSVESLSKTLNLTDEKNNPDVYVKPGLYHDDEQLKQMQTTYNEYLFHFIQWDMGNGVKETLGPDALKDCITVNTKKRTVKLSQAKVEKWLESFCLKYKTQGIARTFKTHSGKKIKVSGGDYGWRIDYDKVITQTMKALKKAPEESAIKAYEKDPSKENEQALLTSLKPVYSHKGYRM
;
A
#
# COMPACT_ATOMS: atom_id res chain seq x y z
N GLU A 1 31.52 25.94 -30.43
CA GLU A 1 32.41 26.27 -31.58
C GLU A 1 33.11 27.62 -31.40
N ALA A 2 32.41 28.74 -31.14
CA ALA A 2 33.04 30.07 -30.95
C ALA A 2 33.91 30.11 -29.69
N TYR A 3 33.46 29.49 -28.60
CA TYR A 3 34.22 29.36 -27.34
C TYR A 3 35.42 28.47 -27.45
N ASP A 4 35.31 27.34 -28.14
CA ASP A 4 36.46 26.45 -28.43
C ASP A 4 37.50 27.07 -29.34
N ALA A 5 37.05 27.96 -30.26
CA ALA A 5 37.97 28.72 -31.12
C ALA A 5 38.74 29.80 -30.35
N GLN A 6 38.11 30.43 -29.33
CA GLN A 6 38.77 31.37 -28.44
C GLN A 6 39.82 30.72 -27.52
N ASN A 7 39.50 29.57 -26.95
CA ASN A 7 40.44 28.85 -26.06
C ASN A 7 41.67 28.25 -26.75
N LYS A 8 41.65 28.09 -28.08
CA LYS A 8 42.78 27.57 -28.85
C LYS A 8 43.81 28.65 -29.23
N LYS A 9 43.45 29.92 -29.01
CA LYS A 9 44.41 31.05 -29.27
C LYS A 9 44.90 31.57 -27.94
N SER A 10 46.22 31.59 -27.75
CA SER A 10 46.80 32.21 -26.57
C SER A 10 46.40 33.67 -26.49
N VAL A 11 46.14 34.17 -25.27
CA VAL A 11 45.78 35.56 -24.99
C VAL A 11 46.78 36.52 -25.64
N PHE A 12 48.04 36.15 -25.76
CA PHE A 12 49.09 36.91 -26.43
C PHE A 12 48.88 37.05 -27.94
N SER A 13 48.37 36.02 -28.64
CA SER A 13 48.13 36.13 -30.08
C SER A 13 46.91 36.97 -30.44
N ALA A 14 45.96 37.14 -29.52
CA ALA A 14 44.78 38.01 -29.69
C ALA A 14 45.16 39.50 -29.54
N PHE A 15 46.21 39.81 -28.75
CA PHE A 15 46.67 41.18 -28.55
C PHE A 15 47.58 41.71 -29.67
N PHE A 16 48.35 40.83 -30.31
CA PHE A 16 49.36 41.25 -31.27
C PHE A 16 49.15 40.74 -32.70
N GLY A 17 48.20 39.92 -32.92
CA GLY A 17 47.99 39.32 -34.23
C GLY A 17 46.62 39.60 -34.84
N GLY A 18 46.30 40.79 -35.21
CA GLY A 18 45.09 41.29 -35.87
C GLY A 18 44.06 40.32 -36.53
N SER A 19 43.78 39.20 -35.94
CA SER A 19 42.79 38.25 -36.41
C SER A 19 41.44 38.60 -35.86
N LYS A 20 40.58 39.12 -36.67
CA LYS A 20 39.13 39.33 -36.34
C LYS A 20 38.48 37.96 -36.16
N THR A 21 38.20 37.60 -34.93
CA THR A 21 37.36 36.43 -34.65
C THR A 21 35.92 36.97 -34.61
N ASN A 22 35.11 36.61 -35.60
CA ASN A 22 33.68 36.90 -35.55
C ASN A 22 33.05 36.01 -34.46
N VAL A 23 32.81 36.61 -33.30
CA VAL A 23 32.02 35.98 -32.23
C VAL A 23 30.55 36.23 -32.55
N THR A 24 29.85 35.24 -33.05
CA THR A 24 28.41 35.25 -33.17
C THR A 24 27.82 35.17 -31.77
N ALA A 25 27.21 36.27 -31.30
CA ALA A 25 26.48 36.22 -30.04
C ALA A 25 25.30 35.26 -30.17
N VAL A 26 25.33 34.17 -29.45
CA VAL A 26 24.21 33.23 -29.38
C VAL A 26 23.23 33.73 -28.31
N THR A 27 22.09 34.23 -28.74
CA THR A 27 21.00 34.56 -27.80
C THR A 27 20.04 33.40 -27.62
N LEU A 28 19.83 33.01 -26.37
CA LEU A 28 18.87 31.97 -26.04
C LEU A 28 17.45 32.51 -26.09
N SER A 29 16.62 31.99 -26.99
CA SER A 29 15.19 32.31 -27.02
C SER A 29 14.45 31.40 -26.03
N GLU A 30 14.09 31.90 -24.86
CA GLU A 30 13.36 31.18 -23.83
C GLU A 30 12.04 30.57 -24.35
N LYS A 31 11.31 31.30 -25.19
CA LYS A 31 10.07 30.84 -25.81
C LYS A 31 10.30 29.60 -26.69
N LYS A 32 11.37 29.61 -27.51
CA LYS A 32 11.72 28.48 -28.37
C LYS A 32 12.21 27.29 -27.54
N LEU A 33 13.04 27.52 -26.52
CA LEU A 33 13.50 26.49 -25.60
C LEU A 33 12.31 25.81 -24.93
N ASN A 34 11.42 26.57 -24.30
CA ASN A 34 10.25 26.02 -23.61
C ASN A 34 9.34 25.20 -24.56
N LYS A 35 9.13 25.71 -25.80
CA LYS A 35 8.36 24.95 -26.81
C LYS A 35 9.02 23.62 -27.14
N LYS A 36 10.33 23.57 -27.36
CA LYS A 36 11.07 22.34 -27.64
C LYS A 36 11.06 21.37 -26.47
N LEU A 37 11.26 21.83 -25.24
CA LEU A 37 11.22 21.00 -24.04
C LEU A 37 9.84 20.36 -23.83
N LYS A 38 8.77 21.11 -24.04
CA LYS A 38 7.40 20.56 -23.97
C LYS A 38 7.14 19.45 -25.02
N GLN A 39 7.89 19.45 -26.12
CA GLN A 39 7.77 18.45 -27.18
C GLN A 39 8.76 17.27 -27.02
N SER A 40 9.68 17.39 -26.08
CA SER A 40 10.68 16.36 -25.80
C SER A 40 10.03 15.03 -25.40
N VAL A 41 10.64 13.93 -25.84
CA VAL A 41 10.27 12.56 -25.42
C VAL A 41 10.34 12.41 -23.89
N LEU A 42 11.26 13.10 -23.23
CA LEU A 42 11.38 13.09 -21.76
C LEU A 42 10.15 13.68 -21.04
N VAL A 43 9.36 14.50 -21.74
CA VAL A 43 8.16 15.16 -21.20
C VAL A 43 6.87 14.50 -21.69
N LYS A 44 6.83 14.08 -22.97
CA LYS A 44 5.64 13.50 -23.59
C LYS A 44 5.61 11.97 -23.53
N GLY A 45 6.79 11.35 -23.48
CA GLY A 45 6.93 9.93 -23.72
C GLY A 45 6.76 9.53 -25.20
N ASN A 46 6.98 8.27 -25.49
CA ASN A 46 6.63 7.59 -26.74
C ASN A 46 6.53 6.07 -26.45
N ASP A 47 6.40 5.24 -27.50
CA ASP A 47 6.28 3.78 -27.36
C ASP A 47 7.49 3.14 -26.67
N SER A 48 8.69 3.70 -26.87
CA SER A 48 9.95 3.20 -26.26
C SER A 48 10.29 3.84 -24.93
N TYR A 49 9.69 4.98 -24.57
CA TYR A 49 9.95 5.71 -23.33
C TYR A 49 8.64 6.13 -22.67
N LYS A 50 8.16 5.30 -21.75
CA LYS A 50 6.94 5.58 -20.99
C LYS A 50 7.23 6.48 -19.80
N ILE A 51 6.38 7.50 -19.63
CA ILE A 51 6.45 8.39 -18.47
C ILE A 51 5.69 7.74 -17.31
N THR A 52 6.41 7.52 -16.22
CA THR A 52 5.85 7.00 -14.96
C THR A 52 5.98 8.04 -13.85
N LYS A 53 4.89 8.27 -13.13
CA LYS A 53 4.92 9.13 -11.94
C LYS A 53 5.54 8.38 -10.77
N PRO A 54 6.18 9.07 -9.82
CA PRO A 54 6.63 8.43 -8.60
C PRO A 54 5.46 7.87 -7.81
N VAL A 55 5.66 6.73 -7.18
CA VAL A 55 4.73 6.07 -6.27
C VAL A 55 5.40 5.95 -4.92
N ASP A 56 4.71 6.37 -3.87
CA ASP A 56 5.21 6.29 -2.50
C ASP A 56 5.36 4.83 -2.04
N ALA A 57 6.34 4.57 -1.20
CA ALA A 57 6.39 3.33 -0.45
C ALA A 57 5.12 3.16 0.38
N THR A 58 4.64 1.93 0.50
CA THR A 58 3.40 1.62 1.22
C THR A 58 3.50 0.28 1.94
N ILE A 59 2.47 -0.05 2.72
CA ILE A 59 2.36 -1.34 3.39
C ILE A 59 1.34 -2.18 2.62
N THR A 60 1.73 -3.39 2.25
CA THR A 60 0.88 -4.36 1.56
C THR A 60 0.88 -5.69 2.32
N TYR A 61 -0.24 -6.42 2.24
CA TYR A 61 -0.33 -7.76 2.81
C TYR A 61 0.36 -8.78 1.91
N ASP A 62 1.34 -9.50 2.47
CA ASP A 62 1.97 -10.62 1.79
C ASP A 62 1.19 -11.92 2.11
N THR A 63 0.56 -12.50 1.09
CA THR A 63 -0.28 -13.69 1.25
C THR A 63 0.50 -14.95 1.63
N ASN A 64 1.79 -15.01 1.32
CA ASN A 64 2.64 -16.14 1.67
C ASN A 64 3.13 -16.02 3.11
N LYS A 65 3.53 -14.82 3.51
CA LYS A 65 4.03 -14.52 4.85
C LYS A 65 2.92 -14.31 5.88
N LYS A 66 1.68 -14.05 5.42
CA LYS A 66 0.51 -13.76 6.27
C LYS A 66 0.66 -12.52 7.15
N TYR A 67 1.51 -11.57 6.75
CA TYR A 67 1.66 -10.29 7.43
C TYR A 67 1.95 -9.14 6.46
N GLY A 68 1.93 -7.89 6.96
CA GLY A 68 2.17 -6.69 6.18
C GLY A 68 3.65 -6.45 5.94
N VAL A 69 4.02 -6.23 4.69
CA VAL A 69 5.38 -5.90 4.28
C VAL A 69 5.42 -4.50 3.66
N ILE A 70 6.57 -3.83 3.78
CA ILE A 70 6.79 -2.56 3.08
C ILE A 70 7.06 -2.86 1.61
N GLN A 71 6.18 -2.37 0.76
CA GLN A 71 6.42 -2.29 -0.67
C GLN A 71 7.24 -1.03 -0.96
N LYS A 72 8.37 -1.23 -1.62
CA LYS A 72 9.29 -0.16 -1.97
C LYS A 72 8.63 0.85 -2.90
N GLU A 73 9.04 2.11 -2.76
CA GLU A 73 8.66 3.19 -3.67
C GLU A 73 9.12 2.93 -5.11
N ASP A 74 8.37 3.45 -6.06
CA ASP A 74 8.83 3.61 -7.43
C ASP A 74 9.19 5.08 -7.66
N LYS A 75 10.45 5.34 -7.99
CA LYS A 75 10.93 6.71 -8.24
C LYS A 75 10.33 7.28 -9.52
N GLY A 76 9.90 6.45 -10.44
CA GLY A 76 9.42 6.89 -11.74
C GLY A 76 10.46 7.67 -12.53
N ASN A 77 9.98 8.35 -13.58
CA ASN A 77 10.80 9.22 -14.43
C ASN A 77 10.10 10.54 -14.77
N TYR A 78 9.13 10.94 -13.93
CA TYR A 78 8.33 12.14 -14.15
C TYR A 78 9.12 13.40 -13.82
N LEU A 79 9.29 14.29 -14.82
CA LEU A 79 10.06 15.52 -14.68
C LEU A 79 9.25 16.65 -14.03
N ASN A 80 9.88 17.36 -13.11
CA ASN A 80 9.47 18.70 -12.70
C ASN A 80 9.80 19.66 -13.84
N ARG A 81 8.79 20.12 -14.55
CA ARG A 81 8.95 20.93 -15.77
C ARG A 81 9.73 22.21 -15.53
N LYS A 82 9.58 22.84 -14.37
CA LYS A 82 10.28 24.08 -14.01
C LYS A 82 11.78 23.80 -13.83
N GLU A 83 12.12 22.78 -13.05
CA GLU A 83 13.51 22.46 -12.76
C GLU A 83 14.21 21.85 -13.99
N PHE A 84 13.51 21.06 -14.80
CA PHE A 84 14.01 20.60 -16.09
C PHE A 84 14.32 21.76 -17.05
N TYR A 85 13.43 22.76 -17.11
CA TYR A 85 13.67 23.97 -17.89
C TYR A 85 14.90 24.74 -17.37
N ASN A 86 14.99 24.96 -16.06
CA ASN A 86 16.10 25.66 -15.43
C ASN A 86 17.45 24.96 -15.67
N ALA A 87 17.50 23.63 -15.49
CA ALA A 87 18.69 22.83 -15.74
C ALA A 87 19.13 22.90 -17.20
N THR A 88 18.18 22.78 -18.13
CA THR A 88 18.47 22.87 -19.56
C THR A 88 18.92 24.28 -19.94
N LYS A 89 18.29 25.33 -19.40
CA LYS A 89 18.70 26.73 -19.64
C LYS A 89 20.16 26.95 -19.21
N ARG A 90 20.52 26.55 -17.98
CA ARG A 90 21.92 26.66 -17.49
C ARG A 90 22.90 25.89 -18.39
N SER A 91 22.55 24.66 -18.81
CA SER A 91 23.39 23.85 -19.68
C SER A 91 23.63 24.52 -21.05
N VAL A 92 22.59 25.11 -21.64
CA VAL A 92 22.71 25.84 -22.93
C VAL A 92 23.53 27.11 -22.77
N GLU A 93 23.30 27.89 -21.71
CA GLU A 93 24.06 29.14 -21.43
C GLU A 93 25.54 28.88 -21.17
N SER A 94 25.85 27.74 -20.55
CA SER A 94 27.25 27.29 -20.34
C SER A 94 27.87 26.57 -21.55
N LEU A 95 27.15 26.47 -22.67
CA LEU A 95 27.55 25.74 -23.88
C LEU A 95 27.94 24.27 -23.61
N SER A 96 27.33 23.64 -22.62
CA SER A 96 27.59 22.25 -22.28
C SER A 96 27.09 21.34 -23.39
N LYS A 97 27.89 20.34 -23.79
CA LYS A 97 27.52 19.37 -24.82
C LYS A 97 26.50 18.33 -24.31
N THR A 98 26.49 18.10 -22.99
CA THR A 98 25.62 17.10 -22.33
C THR A 98 25.02 17.70 -21.06
N LEU A 99 23.82 17.23 -20.73
CA LEU A 99 23.16 17.53 -19.46
C LEU A 99 22.80 16.23 -18.77
N ASN A 100 23.41 15.97 -17.61
CA ASN A 100 23.06 14.83 -16.78
C ASN A 100 21.92 15.21 -15.83
N LEU A 101 20.70 14.75 -16.12
CA LEU A 101 19.51 15.02 -15.31
C LEU A 101 19.46 14.21 -14.01
N THR A 102 20.29 13.16 -13.88
CA THR A 102 20.37 12.35 -12.66
C THR A 102 21.42 12.82 -11.67
N ASP A 103 22.17 13.85 -12.03
CA ASP A 103 23.12 14.53 -11.13
C ASP A 103 22.38 15.43 -10.14
N GLU A 104 21.98 14.86 -9.00
CA GLU A 104 21.22 15.58 -7.97
C GLU A 104 22.00 16.74 -7.35
N LYS A 105 23.32 16.76 -7.43
CA LYS A 105 24.14 17.86 -6.91
C LYS A 105 23.99 19.14 -7.74
N ASN A 106 24.03 19.00 -9.08
CA ASN A 106 23.95 20.11 -10.00
C ASN A 106 22.53 20.38 -10.51
N ASN A 107 21.67 19.35 -10.49
CA ASN A 107 20.31 19.39 -11.00
C ASN A 107 19.32 18.82 -9.97
N PRO A 108 19.24 19.43 -8.76
CA PRO A 108 18.33 18.95 -7.73
C PRO A 108 16.88 19.07 -8.22
N ASP A 109 16.05 18.12 -7.81
CA ASP A 109 14.59 18.13 -8.01
C ASP A 109 14.11 18.21 -9.47
N VAL A 110 15.00 17.85 -10.43
CA VAL A 110 14.61 17.72 -11.85
C VAL A 110 13.61 16.59 -12.05
N TYR A 111 13.72 15.50 -11.30
CA TYR A 111 12.70 14.49 -11.23
C TYR A 111 11.81 14.71 -9.99
N VAL A 112 10.50 14.52 -10.18
CA VAL A 112 9.59 14.50 -9.03
C VAL A 112 9.90 13.26 -8.20
N LYS A 113 10.11 13.44 -6.91
CA LYS A 113 10.48 12.37 -5.97
C LYS A 113 9.23 11.80 -5.28
N PRO A 114 9.26 10.53 -4.87
CA PRO A 114 8.27 9.99 -3.94
C PRO A 114 8.23 10.81 -2.65
N GLY A 115 7.06 10.93 -2.07
CA GLY A 115 6.88 11.60 -0.78
C GLY A 115 7.21 10.70 0.42
N LEU A 116 7.36 9.38 0.18
CA LEU A 116 7.63 8.38 1.20
C LEU A 116 8.53 7.27 0.64
N TYR A 117 9.60 6.98 1.37
CA TYR A 117 10.59 5.95 1.03
C TYR A 117 10.44 4.73 1.95
N HIS A 118 10.89 3.56 1.49
CA HIS A 118 10.81 2.29 2.22
C HIS A 118 11.62 2.25 3.52
N ASP A 119 12.64 3.09 3.65
CA ASP A 119 13.51 3.22 4.84
C ASP A 119 13.02 4.26 5.85
N ASP A 120 11.91 4.95 5.58
CA ASP A 120 11.31 5.93 6.47
C ASP A 120 10.87 5.28 7.80
N GLU A 121 11.35 5.83 8.92
CA GLU A 121 11.09 5.29 10.26
C GLU A 121 9.59 5.32 10.63
N GLN A 122 8.84 6.33 10.18
CA GLN A 122 7.39 6.38 10.43
C GLN A 122 6.67 5.28 9.64
N LEU A 123 7.13 4.96 8.41
CA LEU A 123 6.56 3.85 7.65
C LEU A 123 6.81 2.50 8.33
N LYS A 124 8.00 2.30 8.92
CA LYS A 124 8.31 1.10 9.72
C LYS A 124 7.42 1.00 10.96
N GLN A 125 7.20 2.12 11.67
CA GLN A 125 6.25 2.16 12.79
C GLN A 125 4.82 1.85 12.35
N MET A 126 4.39 2.37 11.21
CA MET A 126 3.10 2.05 10.63
C MET A 126 2.99 0.55 10.26
N GLN A 127 4.06 -0.06 9.76
CA GLN A 127 4.10 -1.50 9.48
C GLN A 127 3.94 -2.30 10.77
N THR A 128 4.64 -1.92 11.84
CA THR A 128 4.47 -2.55 13.16
C THR A 128 3.01 -2.50 13.61
N THR A 129 2.38 -1.31 13.60
CA THR A 129 0.97 -1.16 13.96
C THR A 129 0.02 -1.95 13.04
N TYR A 130 0.32 -2.02 11.75
CA TYR A 130 -0.44 -2.84 10.81
C TYR A 130 -0.38 -4.32 11.17
N ASN A 131 0.81 -4.81 11.50
CA ASN A 131 1.04 -6.21 11.88
C ASN A 131 0.45 -6.53 13.26
N GLU A 132 0.49 -5.59 14.22
CA GLU A 132 -0.20 -5.75 15.50
C GLU A 132 -1.70 -6.02 15.32
N TYR A 133 -2.37 -5.32 14.39
CA TYR A 133 -3.76 -5.62 14.08
C TYR A 133 -3.94 -6.96 13.36
N LEU A 134 -3.01 -7.36 12.50
CA LEU A 134 -3.09 -8.63 11.76
C LEU A 134 -2.88 -9.84 12.64
N PHE A 135 -1.99 -9.76 13.63
CA PHE A 135 -1.60 -10.90 14.46
C PHE A 135 -2.64 -11.27 15.53
N HIS A 136 -3.91 -11.04 15.20
CA HIS A 136 -5.02 -11.55 15.97
C HIS A 136 -5.65 -12.74 15.25
N PHE A 137 -5.75 -13.87 15.95
CA PHE A 137 -6.47 -15.04 15.52
C PHE A 137 -7.62 -15.26 16.50
N ILE A 138 -8.81 -14.80 16.15
CA ILE A 138 -10.00 -14.94 17.00
C ILE A 138 -10.81 -16.11 16.46
N GLN A 139 -10.90 -17.18 17.24
CA GLN A 139 -11.53 -18.41 16.83
C GLN A 139 -12.77 -18.72 17.69
N TRP A 140 -13.88 -18.99 17.04
CA TRP A 140 -15.10 -19.50 17.66
C TRP A 140 -15.20 -21.01 17.45
N ASP A 141 -15.39 -21.74 18.56
CA ASP A 141 -15.75 -23.16 18.53
C ASP A 141 -17.27 -23.27 18.38
N MET A 142 -17.69 -23.70 17.20
CA MET A 142 -19.11 -23.87 16.84
C MET A 142 -19.68 -25.22 17.25
N GLY A 143 -18.85 -26.08 17.86
CA GLY A 143 -19.18 -27.46 18.21
C GLY A 143 -18.97 -28.46 17.05
N ASN A 144 -18.96 -29.72 17.38
CA ASN A 144 -18.76 -30.86 16.43
C ASN A 144 -17.47 -30.72 15.59
N GLY A 145 -16.41 -30.13 16.15
CA GLY A 145 -15.14 -29.90 15.44
C GLY A 145 -15.14 -28.75 14.44
N VAL A 146 -16.26 -28.02 14.28
CA VAL A 146 -16.36 -26.86 13.40
C VAL A 146 -15.81 -25.64 14.11
N LYS A 147 -14.84 -25.00 13.49
CA LYS A 147 -14.21 -23.77 13.98
C LYS A 147 -14.29 -22.68 12.91
N GLU A 148 -14.51 -21.45 13.34
CA GLU A 148 -14.47 -20.26 12.47
C GLU A 148 -13.43 -19.29 13.04
N THR A 149 -12.58 -18.74 12.18
CA THR A 149 -11.48 -17.89 12.63
C THR A 149 -11.48 -16.56 11.85
N LEU A 150 -11.48 -15.47 12.60
CA LEU A 150 -11.13 -14.14 12.11
C LEU A 150 -9.62 -13.99 12.30
N GLY A 151 -8.87 -14.09 11.23
CA GLY A 151 -7.41 -14.02 11.23
C GLY A 151 -6.88 -13.06 10.15
N PRO A 152 -5.56 -13.08 9.87
CA PRO A 152 -4.90 -12.13 8.98
C PRO A 152 -5.55 -12.00 7.60
N ASP A 153 -5.99 -13.11 7.00
CA ASP A 153 -6.61 -13.11 5.66
C ASP A 153 -7.93 -12.30 5.61
N ALA A 154 -8.64 -12.19 6.72
CA ALA A 154 -9.84 -11.37 6.83
C ALA A 154 -9.53 -9.97 7.40
N LEU A 155 -8.64 -9.89 8.38
CA LEU A 155 -8.28 -8.63 9.05
C LEU A 155 -7.58 -7.65 8.12
N LYS A 156 -6.79 -8.11 7.14
CA LYS A 156 -6.15 -7.23 6.13
C LYS A 156 -7.15 -6.28 5.46
N ASP A 157 -8.36 -6.75 5.19
CA ASP A 157 -9.41 -5.97 4.55
C ASP A 157 -10.08 -4.99 5.51
N CYS A 158 -9.92 -5.22 6.83
CA CYS A 158 -10.42 -4.36 7.88
C CYS A 158 -9.45 -3.23 8.26
N ILE A 159 -8.18 -3.31 7.86
CA ILE A 159 -7.17 -2.31 8.18
C ILE A 159 -7.09 -1.26 7.06
N THR A 160 -6.94 0.00 7.44
CA THR A 160 -6.77 1.12 6.51
C THR A 160 -5.43 1.77 6.76
N VAL A 161 -4.59 1.82 5.72
CA VAL A 161 -3.30 2.51 5.70
C VAL A 161 -3.46 3.84 4.99
N ASN A 162 -3.03 4.93 5.62
CA ASN A 162 -2.98 6.24 4.99
C ASN A 162 -1.55 6.80 5.07
N THR A 163 -0.79 6.63 4.00
CA THR A 163 0.61 7.05 3.91
C THR A 163 0.78 8.57 4.01
N LYS A 164 -0.16 9.36 3.48
CA LYS A 164 -0.13 10.83 3.56
C LYS A 164 -0.33 11.35 4.98
N LYS A 165 -1.24 10.73 5.73
CA LYS A 165 -1.50 11.09 7.13
C LYS A 165 -0.66 10.30 8.13
N ARG A 166 0.19 9.40 7.65
CA ARG A 166 1.02 8.51 8.48
C ARG A 166 0.21 7.76 9.54
N THR A 167 -0.92 7.19 9.13
CA THR A 167 -1.82 6.49 10.05
C THR A 167 -2.21 5.11 9.56
N VAL A 168 -2.32 4.19 10.51
CA VAL A 168 -2.92 2.87 10.32
C VAL A 168 -4.08 2.74 11.29
N LYS A 169 -5.23 2.30 10.83
CA LYS A 169 -6.44 2.17 11.63
C LYS A 169 -7.18 0.89 11.30
N LEU A 170 -7.62 0.19 12.34
CA LEU A 170 -8.59 -0.88 12.22
C LEU A 170 -10.00 -0.27 12.06
N SER A 171 -10.71 -0.67 11.02
CA SER A 171 -12.08 -0.23 10.76
C SER A 171 -13.07 -1.15 11.49
N GLN A 172 -13.65 -0.65 12.57
CA GLN A 172 -14.69 -1.37 13.31
C GLN A 172 -15.85 -1.78 12.39
N ALA A 173 -16.32 -0.88 11.53
CA ALA A 173 -17.43 -1.16 10.61
C ALA A 173 -17.14 -2.33 9.65
N LYS A 174 -15.88 -2.49 9.21
CA LYS A 174 -15.50 -3.63 8.36
C LYS A 174 -15.42 -4.94 9.16
N VAL A 175 -14.95 -4.89 10.41
CA VAL A 175 -14.99 -6.05 11.32
C VAL A 175 -16.43 -6.45 11.60
N GLU A 176 -17.31 -5.51 11.90
CA GLU A 176 -18.74 -5.74 12.10
C GLU A 176 -19.42 -6.40 10.89
N LYS A 177 -19.09 -5.92 9.68
CA LYS A 177 -19.60 -6.53 8.44
C LYS A 177 -19.16 -7.98 8.26
N TRP A 178 -17.92 -8.30 8.60
CA TRP A 178 -17.42 -9.67 8.58
C TRP A 178 -18.17 -10.52 9.62
N LEU A 179 -18.35 -10.00 10.84
CA LEU A 179 -19.09 -10.69 11.92
C LEU A 179 -20.57 -10.89 11.59
N GLU A 180 -21.19 -9.96 10.88
CA GLU A 180 -22.56 -10.13 10.37
C GLU A 180 -22.63 -11.33 9.43
N SER A 181 -21.69 -11.43 8.47
CA SER A 181 -21.60 -12.55 7.55
C SER A 181 -21.36 -13.87 8.28
N PHE A 182 -20.50 -13.87 9.31
CA PHE A 182 -20.27 -15.00 10.19
C PHE A 182 -21.55 -15.43 10.93
N CYS A 183 -22.28 -14.49 11.56
CA CYS A 183 -23.51 -14.79 12.27
C CYS A 183 -24.59 -15.33 11.32
N LEU A 184 -24.71 -14.79 10.11
CA LEU A 184 -25.66 -15.26 9.10
C LEU A 184 -25.33 -16.66 8.60
N LYS A 185 -24.03 -16.98 8.39
CA LYS A 185 -23.57 -18.31 7.98
C LYS A 185 -24.02 -19.42 8.93
N TYR A 186 -24.06 -19.13 10.22
CA TYR A 186 -24.42 -20.11 11.26
C TYR A 186 -25.85 -19.95 11.79
N LYS A 187 -26.65 -19.05 11.23
CA LYS A 187 -28.05 -18.90 11.58
C LYS A 187 -28.86 -20.06 11.01
N THR A 188 -29.52 -20.78 11.86
CA THR A 188 -30.46 -21.87 11.47
C THR A 188 -31.88 -21.64 11.94
N GLN A 189 -32.13 -20.60 12.74
CA GLN A 189 -33.48 -20.22 13.18
C GLN A 189 -34.36 -19.85 11.98
N GLY A 190 -35.55 -20.43 11.92
CA GLY A 190 -36.54 -20.15 10.89
C GLY A 190 -36.28 -20.79 9.52
N ILE A 191 -35.20 -21.56 9.35
CA ILE A 191 -34.92 -22.28 8.10
C ILE A 191 -35.90 -23.43 7.94
N ALA A 192 -36.56 -23.52 6.77
CA ALA A 192 -37.45 -24.60 6.43
C ALA A 192 -36.74 -25.96 6.42
N ARG A 193 -37.32 -26.95 7.09
CA ARG A 193 -36.76 -28.30 7.17
C ARG A 193 -37.82 -29.32 6.83
N THR A 194 -37.41 -30.41 6.22
CA THR A 194 -38.27 -31.54 5.91
C THR A 194 -38.03 -32.67 6.92
N PHE A 195 -39.05 -33.02 7.65
CA PHE A 195 -39.05 -34.14 8.59
C PHE A 195 -39.80 -35.33 8.00
N LYS A 196 -39.30 -36.54 8.27
CA LYS A 196 -40.02 -37.77 7.98
C LYS A 196 -40.73 -38.22 9.25
N THR A 197 -42.06 -38.30 9.20
CA THR A 197 -42.85 -38.78 10.32
C THR A 197 -42.65 -40.27 10.54
N HIS A 198 -43.07 -40.81 11.69
CA HIS A 198 -43.05 -42.22 11.96
C HIS A 198 -43.85 -43.06 10.92
N SER A 199 -44.91 -42.48 10.37
CA SER A 199 -45.70 -43.08 9.26
C SER A 199 -45.01 -42.97 7.87
N GLY A 200 -43.81 -42.45 7.79
CA GLY A 200 -43.07 -42.30 6.55
C GLY A 200 -43.41 -41.06 5.73
N LYS A 201 -44.37 -40.26 6.14
CA LYS A 201 -44.79 -39.03 5.43
C LYS A 201 -43.75 -37.93 5.63
N LYS A 202 -43.39 -37.23 4.53
CA LYS A 202 -42.50 -36.05 4.59
C LYS A 202 -43.31 -34.82 4.88
N ILE A 203 -42.99 -34.09 5.94
CA ILE A 203 -43.63 -32.81 6.33
C ILE A 203 -42.58 -31.71 6.25
N LYS A 204 -42.87 -30.64 5.55
CA LYS A 204 -42.03 -29.44 5.53
C LYS A 204 -42.48 -28.48 6.62
N VAL A 205 -41.60 -28.20 7.57
CA VAL A 205 -41.83 -27.21 8.64
C VAL A 205 -40.96 -26.01 8.37
N SER A 206 -41.57 -24.82 8.35
CA SER A 206 -40.89 -23.55 8.14
C SER A 206 -41.40 -22.52 9.15
N GLY A 207 -40.53 -21.58 9.49
CA GLY A 207 -40.84 -20.56 10.50
C GLY A 207 -40.67 -21.09 11.93
N GLY A 208 -41.17 -20.33 12.90
CA GLY A 208 -41.09 -20.64 14.33
C GLY A 208 -39.71 -20.46 14.95
N ASP A 209 -39.57 -20.95 16.18
CA ASP A 209 -38.39 -20.73 17.02
C ASP A 209 -37.36 -21.86 16.97
N TYR A 210 -37.52 -22.77 16.02
CA TYR A 210 -36.58 -23.86 15.87
C TYR A 210 -35.29 -23.42 15.18
N GLY A 211 -34.14 -23.75 15.77
CA GLY A 211 -32.83 -23.44 15.23
C GLY A 211 -31.98 -22.60 16.18
N TRP A 212 -30.92 -22.05 15.65
CA TRP A 212 -29.90 -21.29 16.39
C TRP A 212 -29.72 -19.91 15.75
N ARG A 213 -29.51 -18.90 16.58
CA ARG A 213 -29.11 -17.57 16.15
C ARG A 213 -28.04 -17.05 17.11
N ILE A 214 -26.89 -16.71 16.56
CA ILE A 214 -25.82 -16.06 17.31
C ILE A 214 -26.26 -14.64 17.71
N ASP A 215 -25.88 -14.24 18.91
CA ASP A 215 -26.08 -12.88 19.43
C ASP A 215 -25.03 -11.96 18.83
N TYR A 216 -25.44 -11.20 17.83
CA TYR A 216 -24.55 -10.34 17.05
C TYR A 216 -23.85 -9.28 17.92
N ASP A 217 -24.60 -8.60 18.81
CA ASP A 217 -24.07 -7.52 19.64
C ASP A 217 -23.01 -8.05 20.65
N LYS A 218 -23.26 -9.23 21.19
CA LYS A 218 -22.29 -9.87 22.09
C LYS A 218 -21.06 -10.33 21.36
N VAL A 219 -21.20 -10.89 20.16
CA VAL A 219 -20.06 -11.27 19.33
C VAL A 219 -19.22 -10.06 18.95
N ILE A 220 -19.83 -8.94 18.54
CA ILE A 220 -19.08 -7.69 18.30
C ILE A 220 -18.31 -7.28 19.55
N THR A 221 -18.99 -7.21 20.70
CA THR A 221 -18.37 -6.77 21.95
C THR A 221 -17.18 -7.64 22.34
N GLN A 222 -17.31 -8.97 22.24
CA GLN A 222 -16.24 -9.93 22.53
C GLN A 222 -15.07 -9.77 21.55
N THR A 223 -15.37 -9.65 20.26
CA THR A 223 -14.36 -9.52 19.20
C THR A 223 -13.58 -8.22 19.35
N MET A 224 -14.28 -7.10 19.54
CA MET A 224 -13.63 -5.80 19.71
C MET A 224 -12.80 -5.74 20.99
N LYS A 225 -13.20 -6.43 22.05
CA LYS A 225 -12.40 -6.58 23.27
C LYS A 225 -11.14 -7.40 23.01
N ALA A 226 -11.25 -8.49 22.24
CA ALA A 226 -10.09 -9.31 21.87
C ALA A 226 -9.10 -8.55 20.98
N LEU A 227 -9.58 -7.81 19.97
CA LEU A 227 -8.75 -7.00 19.08
C LEU A 227 -8.06 -5.79 19.75
N LYS A 228 -8.49 -5.39 20.94
CA LYS A 228 -7.83 -4.35 21.74
C LYS A 228 -6.70 -4.88 22.61
N LYS A 229 -6.63 -6.19 22.83
CA LYS A 229 -5.56 -6.80 23.62
C LYS A 229 -4.37 -7.03 22.70
N ALA A 230 -3.29 -6.29 22.90
CA ALA A 230 -2.07 -6.50 22.15
C ALA A 230 -1.59 -7.96 22.27
N PRO A 231 -1.23 -8.63 21.17
CA PRO A 231 -0.59 -9.94 21.21
C PRO A 231 0.79 -9.86 21.88
N GLU A 232 1.25 -10.99 22.41
CA GLU A 232 2.58 -11.06 23.01
C GLU A 232 3.67 -10.87 21.94
N GLU A 233 4.64 -9.99 22.22
CA GLU A 233 5.70 -9.64 21.27
C GLU A 233 6.54 -10.86 20.85
N SER A 234 6.78 -11.79 21.78
CA SER A 234 7.47 -13.05 21.50
C SER A 234 6.72 -13.93 20.50
N ALA A 235 5.39 -14.00 20.62
CA ALA A 235 4.54 -14.75 19.71
C ALA A 235 4.49 -14.09 18.32
N ILE A 236 4.45 -12.75 18.25
CA ILE A 236 4.55 -12.00 17.00
C ILE A 236 5.86 -12.33 16.28
N LYS A 237 7.00 -12.22 16.97
CA LYS A 237 8.32 -12.51 16.40
C LYS A 237 8.47 -13.96 15.92
N ALA A 238 7.89 -14.90 16.67
CA ALA A 238 7.89 -16.30 16.27
C ALA A 238 7.09 -16.51 14.97
N TYR A 239 5.90 -15.91 14.88
CA TYR A 239 5.04 -16.02 13.71
C TYR A 239 5.63 -15.30 12.47
N GLU A 240 6.26 -14.14 12.64
CA GLU A 240 6.95 -13.44 11.55
C GLU A 240 8.11 -14.26 10.96
N LYS A 241 8.80 -15.03 11.82
CA LYS A 241 9.89 -15.90 11.39
C LYS A 241 9.38 -17.15 10.69
N ASP A 242 8.29 -17.71 11.19
CA ASP A 242 7.68 -18.95 10.69
C ASP A 242 6.15 -18.90 10.90
N PRO A 243 5.35 -18.56 9.85
CA PRO A 243 3.89 -18.52 9.94
C PRO A 243 3.25 -19.92 9.94
N SER A 244 3.73 -20.80 10.82
CA SER A 244 3.21 -22.14 11.04
C SER A 244 1.94 -22.12 11.90
N LYS A 245 1.20 -23.24 11.86
CA LYS A 245 0.02 -23.42 12.73
C LYS A 245 0.38 -23.44 14.22
N GLU A 246 1.57 -23.86 14.57
CA GLU A 246 2.05 -23.87 15.96
C GLU A 246 2.23 -22.43 16.48
N ASN A 247 2.87 -21.59 15.70
CA ASN A 247 3.04 -20.16 16.03
C ASN A 247 1.71 -19.40 15.96
N GLU A 248 0.79 -19.75 15.05
CA GLU A 248 -0.59 -19.25 15.03
C GLU A 248 -1.33 -19.54 16.34
N GLN A 249 -1.12 -20.74 16.92
CA GLN A 249 -1.75 -21.14 18.17
C GLN A 249 -1.34 -20.24 19.36
N ALA A 250 -0.12 -19.71 19.37
CA ALA A 250 0.35 -18.78 20.39
C ALA A 250 -0.34 -17.39 20.30
N LEU A 251 -0.85 -17.03 19.13
CA LEU A 251 -1.58 -15.79 18.86
C LEU A 251 -3.10 -15.96 18.98
N LEU A 252 -3.57 -17.19 19.24
CA LEU A 252 -4.99 -17.52 19.17
C LEU A 252 -5.75 -17.06 20.42
N THR A 253 -6.86 -16.38 20.20
CA THR A 253 -7.88 -16.08 21.22
C THR A 253 -9.12 -16.93 20.94
N SER A 254 -9.34 -17.94 21.79
CA SER A 254 -10.51 -18.80 21.67
C SER A 254 -11.74 -18.18 22.34
N LEU A 255 -12.83 -18.09 21.60
CA LEU A 255 -14.12 -17.61 22.06
C LEU A 255 -15.19 -18.68 21.91
N LYS A 256 -16.22 -18.60 22.72
CA LYS A 256 -17.45 -19.39 22.54
C LYS A 256 -18.54 -18.49 21.98
N PRO A 257 -19.27 -18.93 20.94
CA PRO A 257 -20.36 -18.16 20.41
C PRO A 257 -21.47 -18.00 21.48
N VAL A 258 -21.96 -16.78 21.61
CA VAL A 258 -23.13 -16.48 22.44
C VAL A 258 -24.35 -16.52 21.53
N TYR A 259 -25.38 -17.21 21.96
CA TYR A 259 -26.62 -17.33 21.17
C TYR A 259 -27.72 -16.49 21.78
N SER A 260 -28.39 -15.68 20.97
CA SER A 260 -29.61 -14.98 21.32
C SER A 260 -30.83 -15.91 21.24
N HIS A 261 -30.71 -17.00 20.47
CA HIS A 261 -31.71 -18.05 20.37
C HIS A 261 -31.03 -19.41 20.27
N LYS A 262 -31.44 -20.35 21.10
CA LYS A 262 -31.02 -21.76 21.10
C LYS A 262 -32.24 -22.61 20.86
N GLY A 263 -32.30 -23.27 19.71
CA GLY A 263 -33.33 -24.27 19.44
C GLY A 263 -33.15 -25.50 20.33
N TYR A 264 -34.27 -26.11 20.64
CA TYR A 264 -34.21 -27.39 21.33
C TYR A 264 -33.63 -28.46 20.42
N ARG A 265 -32.70 -29.30 20.95
CA ARG A 265 -32.36 -30.58 20.34
C ARG A 265 -33.51 -31.50 20.60
N MET A 266 -34.18 -31.99 19.57
CA MET A 266 -34.96 -33.20 19.67
C MET A 266 -34.01 -34.39 19.59
#